data_92dfdd9bd431a0a99dd74d5f8d2f1d01
#
_entry.id   92dfdd9bd431a0a99dd74d5f8d2f1d01
#
_cell.length_a   1.000
_cell.length_b   1.000
_cell.length_c   1.000
_cell.angle_alpha   90.00
_cell.angle_beta   90.00
_cell.angle_gamma   90.00
#
_symmetry.space_group_name_H-M   'P 1'
#
loop_
_entity.id
_entity.type
_entity.pdbx_description
1 polymer ?
#
loop_
_entity_poly.entity_id
_entity_poly.type
_entity_poly.pdbx_seq_one_letter_code
_entity_poly.pdbx_strand_id
1 'polypeptide(L)'
;MDQTQGHTPAGRLAGKVAVVIGAGQSPGEGMGNGRAAAIRFAREGAHVLAVDRQIESAEETAAMIIQEGGSAAAFSADVTREHELALAMQMAKKRWGSLDVLHNNVGVSLAGGDGDLMDITEDQFDNICRINLRGTVFACKHAVAIMREQGGGVIVNVSSAAALGKYPYVTYKATKAGVIAFTEQLALQNAPYGIRANCILPGLISTPMAVEARIQAWNQTREQVSAERNAKVPLGRQGTAWDVANAALFLASDEANFITGISLAVDGGRLLNRI
;
A
#
# COMPACT_ATOMS: atom_id res chain seq x y z
N MET A 1 -4.91 44.01 22.94
CA MET A 1 -4.40 43.60 21.60
C MET A 1 -4.11 42.12 21.68
N ASP A 2 -5.10 41.33 21.32
CA ASP A 2 -5.06 39.87 21.39
C ASP A 2 -4.51 39.36 20.05
N GLN A 3 -3.23 38.91 20.08
CA GLN A 3 -2.63 38.25 18.92
C GLN A 3 -3.01 36.77 19.00
N THR A 4 -4.17 36.44 18.47
CA THR A 4 -4.46 35.03 18.11
C THR A 4 -3.50 34.63 16.99
N GLN A 5 -2.32 34.11 17.37
CA GLN A 5 -1.47 33.38 16.45
C GLN A 5 -2.31 32.19 15.94
N GLY A 6 -2.67 32.26 14.66
CA GLY A 6 -3.38 31.21 13.97
C GLY A 6 -2.56 29.92 14.03
N HIS A 7 -2.93 29.05 14.96
CA HIS A 7 -2.36 27.70 15.07
C HIS A 7 -2.91 26.92 13.87
N THR A 8 -2.14 26.80 12.79
CA THR A 8 -2.44 25.79 11.77
C THR A 8 -2.35 24.45 12.47
N PRO A 9 -3.42 23.64 12.48
CA PRO A 9 -3.35 22.33 13.12
C PRO A 9 -2.17 21.53 12.54
N ALA A 10 -1.37 20.93 13.40
CA ALA A 10 -0.31 20.03 12.96
C ALA A 10 -0.93 18.94 12.10
N GLY A 11 -0.27 18.54 10.99
CA GLY A 11 -0.75 17.47 10.15
C GLY A 11 -0.93 16.16 10.92
N ARG A 12 -1.82 15.30 10.47
CA ARG A 12 -2.23 14.04 11.14
C ARG A 12 -1.09 13.05 11.37
N LEU A 13 0.03 13.21 10.65
CA LEU A 13 1.27 12.44 10.80
C LEU A 13 2.48 13.33 11.08
N ALA A 14 2.26 14.51 11.70
CA ALA A 14 3.32 15.47 11.98
C ALA A 14 4.47 14.84 12.77
N GLY A 15 5.69 14.88 12.21
CA GLY A 15 6.92 14.32 12.81
C GLY A 15 7.01 12.80 12.81
N LYS A 16 6.03 12.06 12.30
CA LYS A 16 6.08 10.60 12.15
C LYS A 16 6.99 10.21 10.99
N VAL A 17 7.63 9.06 11.10
CA VAL A 17 8.45 8.46 10.04
C VAL A 17 7.69 7.34 9.37
N ALA A 18 7.43 7.46 8.07
CA ALA A 18 6.69 6.49 7.28
C ALA A 18 7.58 5.83 6.22
N VAL A 19 7.61 4.51 6.20
CA VAL A 19 8.18 3.71 5.09
C VAL A 19 7.04 3.23 4.20
N VAL A 20 7.09 3.58 2.92
CA VAL A 20 6.11 3.16 1.91
C VAL A 20 6.79 2.23 0.91
N ILE A 21 6.47 0.94 0.98
CA ILE A 21 6.98 -0.09 0.07
C ILE A 21 6.11 -0.13 -1.19
N GLY A 22 6.74 0.00 -2.36
CA GLY A 22 6.05 0.18 -3.64
C GLY A 22 5.56 1.62 -3.81
N ALA A 23 6.39 2.59 -3.41
CA ALA A 23 6.11 4.02 -3.51
C ALA A 23 6.39 4.60 -4.91
N GLY A 24 7.00 3.83 -5.81
CA GLY A 24 7.12 4.17 -7.21
C GLY A 24 5.81 3.97 -7.97
N GLN A 25 5.91 3.96 -9.29
CA GLN A 25 4.75 3.83 -10.16
C GLN A 25 5.07 3.01 -11.41
N SER A 26 4.16 2.13 -11.82
CA SER A 26 4.22 1.49 -13.13
C SER A 26 4.04 2.53 -14.23
N PRO A 27 4.66 2.36 -15.41
CA PRO A 27 4.43 3.23 -16.56
C PRO A 27 2.95 3.34 -16.92
N GLY A 28 2.52 4.51 -17.39
CA GLY A 28 1.15 4.79 -17.83
C GLY A 28 0.55 6.03 -17.18
N GLU A 29 -0.66 6.38 -17.61
CA GLU A 29 -1.38 7.55 -17.10
C GLU A 29 -1.99 7.33 -15.73
N GLY A 30 -1.96 8.36 -14.90
CA GLY A 30 -2.60 8.40 -13.60
C GLY A 30 -1.63 8.24 -12.44
N MET A 31 -2.14 7.90 -11.28
CA MET A 31 -1.39 7.81 -10.03
C MET A 31 -1.43 6.38 -9.49
N GLY A 32 -0.29 5.86 -9.06
CA GLY A 32 -0.19 4.58 -8.32
C GLY A 32 -0.59 4.74 -6.85
N ASN A 33 -1.16 3.68 -6.26
CA ASN A 33 -1.62 3.72 -4.86
C ASN A 33 -0.49 4.05 -3.86
N GLY A 34 0.70 3.44 -4.06
CA GLY A 34 1.85 3.68 -3.16
C GLY A 34 2.41 5.09 -3.29
N ARG A 35 2.53 5.61 -4.51
CA ARG A 35 2.94 7.01 -4.74
C ARG A 35 1.96 7.98 -4.09
N ALA A 36 0.64 7.77 -4.30
CA ALA A 36 -0.39 8.60 -3.66
C ALA A 36 -0.33 8.54 -2.14
N ALA A 37 -0.12 7.35 -1.54
CA ALA A 37 0.02 7.19 -0.10
C ALA A 37 1.26 7.93 0.43
N ALA A 38 2.41 7.82 -0.24
CA ALA A 38 3.66 8.51 0.13
C ALA A 38 3.47 10.02 0.14
N ILE A 39 2.90 10.59 -0.95
CA ILE A 39 2.62 12.03 -1.05
C ILE A 39 1.59 12.45 0.01
N ARG A 40 0.52 11.65 0.21
CA ARG A 40 -0.53 11.97 1.19
C ARG A 40 0.02 12.00 2.62
N PHE A 41 0.88 11.05 2.98
CA PHE A 41 1.52 11.02 4.29
C PHE A 41 2.44 12.23 4.51
N ALA A 42 3.22 12.61 3.50
CA ALA A 42 4.08 13.78 3.56
C ALA A 42 3.32 15.09 3.70
N ARG A 43 2.18 15.26 3.01
CA ARG A 43 1.27 16.42 3.14
C ARG A 43 0.70 16.57 4.56
N GLU A 44 0.66 15.47 5.31
CA GLU A 44 0.25 15.43 6.71
C GLU A 44 1.43 15.46 7.70
N GLY A 45 2.59 15.87 7.21
CA GLY A 45 3.78 16.16 8.04
C GLY A 45 4.67 14.96 8.35
N ALA A 46 4.47 13.81 7.68
CA ALA A 46 5.38 12.68 7.83
C ALA A 46 6.72 12.88 7.10
N HIS A 47 7.79 12.33 7.67
CA HIS A 47 9.02 12.04 6.93
C HIS A 47 8.83 10.73 6.19
N VAL A 48 9.00 10.71 4.86
CA VAL A 48 8.67 9.54 4.04
C VAL A 48 9.92 8.91 3.43
N LEU A 49 10.14 7.62 3.68
CA LEU A 49 11.05 6.81 2.87
C LEU A 49 10.24 6.13 1.77
N ALA A 50 10.39 6.63 0.55
CA ALA A 50 9.80 6.05 -0.65
C ALA A 50 10.67 4.87 -1.11
N VAL A 51 10.12 3.66 -1.02
CA VAL A 51 10.85 2.43 -1.36
C VAL A 51 10.24 1.78 -2.60
N ASP A 52 11.07 1.53 -3.61
CA ASP A 52 10.70 0.77 -4.81
C ASP A 52 11.89 -0.02 -5.32
N ARG A 53 11.66 -1.08 -6.10
CA ARG A 53 12.74 -1.81 -6.77
C ARG A 53 13.41 -0.97 -7.86
N GLN A 54 12.65 -0.06 -8.49
CA GLN A 54 13.13 0.91 -9.47
C GLN A 54 13.44 2.21 -8.73
N ILE A 55 14.72 2.45 -8.48
CA ILE A 55 15.15 3.62 -7.69
C ILE A 55 14.68 4.93 -8.32
N GLU A 56 14.72 5.05 -9.65
CA GLU A 56 14.30 6.25 -10.38
C GLU A 56 12.84 6.59 -10.09
N SER A 57 11.95 5.58 -10.01
CA SER A 57 10.53 5.79 -9.71
C SER A 57 10.29 6.18 -8.25
N ALA A 58 11.12 5.69 -7.31
CA ALA A 58 11.11 6.13 -5.92
C ALA A 58 11.63 7.57 -5.78
N GLU A 59 12.69 7.93 -6.53
CA GLU A 59 13.26 9.28 -6.58
C GLU A 59 12.26 10.31 -7.12
N GLU A 60 11.50 9.97 -8.18
CA GLU A 60 10.41 10.81 -8.67
C GLU A 60 9.39 11.11 -7.57
N THR A 61 8.98 10.07 -6.82
CA THR A 61 8.02 10.24 -5.72
C THR A 61 8.59 11.12 -4.60
N ALA A 62 9.85 10.91 -4.23
CA ALA A 62 10.53 11.74 -3.24
C ALA A 62 10.68 13.20 -3.72
N ALA A 63 11.01 13.40 -5.00
CA ALA A 63 11.12 14.73 -5.61
C ALA A 63 9.78 15.48 -5.58
N MET A 64 8.66 14.80 -5.91
CA MET A 64 7.32 15.39 -5.82
C MET A 64 7.00 15.85 -4.40
N ILE A 65 7.33 15.03 -3.39
CA ILE A 65 7.13 15.39 -1.97
C ILE A 65 7.98 16.59 -1.57
N ILE A 66 9.24 16.63 -1.97
CA ILE A 66 10.16 17.74 -1.66
C ILE A 66 9.72 19.04 -2.35
N GLN A 67 9.22 18.97 -3.59
CA GLN A 67 8.69 20.12 -4.31
C GLN A 67 7.46 20.74 -3.63
N GLU A 68 6.67 19.91 -2.94
CA GLU A 68 5.54 20.38 -2.12
C GLU A 68 5.96 20.86 -0.71
N GLY A 69 7.27 20.90 -0.41
CA GLY A 69 7.80 21.33 0.88
C GLY A 69 7.82 20.23 1.96
N GLY A 70 7.52 19.00 1.60
CA GLY A 70 7.58 17.85 2.49
C GLY A 70 9.00 17.28 2.67
N SER A 71 9.14 16.25 3.51
CA SER A 71 10.41 15.56 3.79
C SER A 71 10.37 14.13 3.28
N ALA A 72 11.24 13.80 2.33
CA ALA A 72 11.33 12.45 1.77
C ALA A 72 12.76 12.05 1.41
N ALA A 73 12.95 10.74 1.26
CA ALA A 73 14.11 10.14 0.64
C ALA A 73 13.67 8.90 -0.16
N ALA A 74 14.42 8.54 -1.19
CA ALA A 74 14.22 7.34 -1.96
C ALA A 74 15.15 6.21 -1.48
N PHE A 75 14.71 4.96 -1.63
CA PHE A 75 15.51 3.77 -1.36
C PHE A 75 15.14 2.65 -2.32
N SER A 76 16.15 1.96 -2.87
CA SER A 76 15.93 0.80 -3.73
C SER A 76 15.82 -0.47 -2.89
N ALA A 77 14.72 -1.22 -3.03
CA ALA A 77 14.60 -2.56 -2.44
C ALA A 77 13.66 -3.45 -3.26
N ASP A 78 14.09 -4.67 -3.51
CA ASP A 78 13.27 -5.74 -4.05
C ASP A 78 12.62 -6.51 -2.89
N VAL A 79 11.29 -6.54 -2.84
CA VAL A 79 10.53 -7.22 -1.78
C VAL A 79 10.77 -8.73 -1.72
N THR A 80 11.34 -9.32 -2.77
CA THR A 80 11.73 -10.73 -2.80
C THR A 80 13.03 -11.01 -2.06
N ARG A 81 13.77 -9.97 -1.67
CA ARG A 81 15.05 -10.02 -0.99
C ARG A 81 14.94 -9.47 0.42
N GLU A 82 14.86 -10.37 1.40
CA GLU A 82 14.63 -10.00 2.81
C GLU A 82 15.65 -8.98 3.36
N HIS A 83 16.93 -9.13 3.02
CA HIS A 83 17.98 -8.22 3.51
C HIS A 83 17.79 -6.77 3.02
N GLU A 84 17.26 -6.57 1.81
CA GLU A 84 16.99 -5.22 1.28
C GLU A 84 15.83 -4.56 2.03
N LEU A 85 14.81 -5.32 2.42
CA LEU A 85 13.73 -4.85 3.30
C LEU A 85 14.26 -4.45 4.68
N ALA A 86 15.16 -5.28 5.26
CA ALA A 86 15.81 -4.95 6.54
C ALA A 86 16.58 -3.63 6.46
N LEU A 87 17.36 -3.44 5.39
CA LEU A 87 18.12 -2.21 5.14
C LEU A 87 17.20 -0.98 4.97
N ALA A 88 16.06 -1.12 4.29
CA ALA A 88 15.09 -0.02 4.14
C ALA A 88 14.55 0.44 5.51
N MET A 89 14.16 -0.50 6.41
CA MET A 89 13.69 -0.16 7.74
C MET A 89 14.78 0.50 8.60
N GLN A 90 16.01 -0.02 8.54
CA GLN A 90 17.16 0.57 9.23
C GLN A 90 17.51 1.96 8.69
N MET A 91 17.40 2.18 7.38
CA MET A 91 17.64 3.49 6.77
C MET A 91 16.66 4.54 7.31
N ALA A 92 15.36 4.23 7.43
CA ALA A 92 14.38 5.14 8.00
C ALA A 92 14.72 5.49 9.45
N LYS A 93 14.99 4.48 10.31
CA LYS A 93 15.40 4.69 11.70
C LYS A 93 16.68 5.50 11.81
N LYS A 94 17.70 5.20 10.99
CA LYS A 94 18.97 5.93 10.99
C LYS A 94 18.81 7.40 10.58
N ARG A 95 17.95 7.68 9.59
CA ARG A 95 17.79 9.01 9.02
C ARG A 95 16.97 9.95 9.89
N TRP A 96 15.88 9.44 10.51
CA TRP A 96 14.90 10.25 11.24
C TRP A 96 14.66 9.81 12.68
N GLY A 97 15.32 8.76 13.16
CA GLY A 97 15.29 8.34 14.56
C GLY A 97 14.22 7.31 14.93
N SER A 98 13.19 7.12 14.08
CA SER A 98 12.08 6.18 14.34
C SER A 98 11.60 5.46 13.07
N LEU A 99 10.65 4.57 13.25
CA LEU A 99 9.81 3.98 12.21
C LEU A 99 8.38 3.89 12.75
N ASP A 100 7.56 4.89 12.49
CA ASP A 100 6.22 4.98 13.07
C ASP A 100 5.16 4.31 12.20
N VAL A 101 5.31 4.36 10.88
CA VAL A 101 4.34 3.81 9.92
C VAL A 101 5.05 2.95 8.87
N LEU A 102 4.57 1.71 8.70
CA LEU A 102 4.89 0.88 7.54
C LEU A 102 3.66 0.75 6.65
N HIS A 103 3.76 1.15 5.37
CA HIS A 103 2.72 0.94 4.37
C HIS A 103 3.21 -0.04 3.29
N ASN A 104 2.69 -1.27 3.29
CA ASN A 104 3.04 -2.31 2.32
C ASN A 104 2.05 -2.30 1.15
N ASN A 105 2.45 -1.73 0.01
CA ASN A 105 1.57 -1.60 -1.16
C ASN A 105 1.92 -2.54 -2.31
N VAL A 106 3.08 -3.18 -2.32
CA VAL A 106 3.52 -4.02 -3.44
C VAL A 106 2.59 -5.21 -3.68
N GLY A 107 2.32 -5.47 -4.96
CA GLY A 107 1.60 -6.65 -5.38
C GLY A 107 1.50 -6.73 -6.90
N VAL A 108 1.54 -7.94 -7.42
CA VAL A 108 1.42 -8.26 -8.84
C VAL A 108 0.34 -9.31 -9.07
N SER A 109 -0.31 -9.27 -10.25
CA SER A 109 -1.22 -10.28 -10.75
C SER A 109 -0.85 -10.61 -12.20
N LEU A 110 -1.58 -10.11 -13.20
CA LEU A 110 -1.29 -10.35 -14.62
C LEU A 110 0.17 -10.06 -15.00
N ALA A 111 0.72 -8.94 -14.52
CA ALA A 111 2.13 -8.60 -14.75
C ALA A 111 3.11 -9.58 -14.08
N GLY A 112 2.65 -10.40 -13.13
CA GLY A 112 3.42 -11.48 -12.49
C GLY A 112 3.20 -12.85 -13.13
N GLY A 113 2.36 -12.92 -14.18
CA GLY A 113 2.04 -14.18 -14.86
C GLY A 113 0.87 -14.95 -14.23
N ASP A 114 -0.01 -14.29 -13.43
CA ASP A 114 -1.18 -14.95 -12.85
C ASP A 114 -2.16 -15.42 -13.92
N GLY A 115 -2.78 -16.58 -13.72
CA GLY A 115 -3.64 -17.20 -14.69
C GLY A 115 -4.76 -18.06 -14.09
N ASP A 116 -5.45 -18.79 -14.97
CA ASP A 116 -6.37 -19.86 -14.56
C ASP A 116 -5.60 -21.02 -13.90
N LEU A 117 -6.31 -21.84 -13.13
CA LEU A 117 -5.71 -22.94 -12.39
C LEU A 117 -4.95 -23.92 -13.30
N MET A 118 -5.43 -24.15 -14.51
CA MET A 118 -4.83 -25.11 -15.44
C MET A 118 -3.65 -24.54 -16.23
N ASP A 119 -3.50 -23.20 -16.23
CA ASP A 119 -2.48 -22.49 -17.02
C ASP A 119 -1.31 -22.00 -16.17
N ILE A 120 -1.47 -21.91 -14.82
CA ILE A 120 -0.44 -21.39 -13.94
C ILE A 120 0.73 -22.37 -13.80
N THR A 121 1.96 -21.88 -14.00
CA THR A 121 3.18 -22.67 -13.79
C THR A 121 3.68 -22.51 -12.35
N GLU A 122 4.53 -23.45 -11.90
CA GLU A 122 5.19 -23.40 -10.58
C GLU A 122 5.97 -22.09 -10.38
N ASP A 123 6.76 -21.69 -11.38
CA ASP A 123 7.54 -20.45 -11.33
C ASP A 123 6.66 -19.20 -11.19
N GLN A 124 5.53 -19.15 -11.90
CA GLN A 124 4.58 -18.03 -11.81
C GLN A 124 3.91 -17.99 -10.44
N PHE A 125 3.46 -19.15 -9.94
CA PHE A 125 2.89 -19.28 -8.60
C PHE A 125 3.87 -18.79 -7.53
N ASP A 126 5.09 -19.31 -7.55
CA ASP A 126 6.15 -18.97 -6.59
C ASP A 126 6.54 -17.50 -6.67
N ASN A 127 6.66 -16.96 -7.88
CA ASN A 127 6.97 -15.54 -8.07
C ASN A 127 5.90 -14.64 -7.45
N ILE A 128 4.62 -14.92 -7.69
CA ILE A 128 3.51 -14.14 -7.13
C ILE A 128 3.46 -14.29 -5.60
N CYS A 129 3.66 -15.49 -5.08
CA CYS A 129 3.73 -15.74 -3.63
C CYS A 129 4.90 -14.98 -2.98
N ARG A 130 6.09 -15.00 -3.60
CA ARG A 130 7.27 -14.27 -3.11
C ARG A 130 7.04 -12.77 -3.04
N ILE A 131 6.41 -12.21 -4.07
CA ILE A 131 6.16 -10.76 -4.14
C ILE A 131 5.03 -10.36 -3.18
N ASN A 132 3.85 -10.98 -3.31
CA ASN A 132 2.63 -10.49 -2.68
C ASN A 132 2.52 -10.83 -1.19
N LEU A 133 2.93 -12.03 -0.79
CA LEU A 133 2.77 -12.51 0.57
C LEU A 133 4.09 -12.51 1.34
N ARG A 134 5.10 -13.25 0.83
CA ARG A 134 6.39 -13.36 1.51
C ARG A 134 7.04 -11.98 1.71
N GLY A 135 7.04 -11.11 0.69
CA GLY A 135 7.57 -9.75 0.79
C GLY A 135 6.89 -8.93 1.89
N THR A 136 5.56 -8.98 1.96
CA THR A 136 4.78 -8.31 3.02
C THR A 136 5.16 -8.84 4.41
N VAL A 137 5.26 -10.15 4.58
CA VAL A 137 5.63 -10.78 5.86
C VAL A 137 7.01 -10.31 6.33
N PHE A 138 8.01 -10.32 5.45
CA PHE A 138 9.38 -9.92 5.84
C PHE A 138 9.53 -8.42 6.03
N ALA A 139 8.83 -7.59 5.27
CA ALA A 139 8.78 -6.15 5.57
C ALA A 139 8.21 -5.90 6.97
N CYS A 140 7.11 -6.53 7.33
CA CYS A 140 6.52 -6.45 8.67
C CYS A 140 7.47 -6.97 9.75
N LYS A 141 8.18 -8.10 9.52
CA LYS A 141 9.14 -8.66 10.47
C LYS A 141 10.19 -7.63 10.90
N HIS A 142 10.80 -6.94 9.94
CA HIS A 142 11.85 -5.98 10.21
C HIS A 142 11.31 -4.65 10.78
N ALA A 143 10.13 -4.21 10.37
CA ALA A 143 9.48 -3.04 10.97
C ALA A 143 9.07 -3.30 12.42
N VAL A 144 8.45 -4.45 12.71
CA VAL A 144 8.03 -4.85 14.07
C VAL A 144 9.21 -4.88 15.03
N ALA A 145 10.38 -5.34 14.62
CA ALA A 145 11.57 -5.33 15.48
C ALA A 145 11.88 -3.91 15.98
N ILE A 146 11.86 -2.91 15.07
CA ILE A 146 12.09 -1.51 15.44
C ILE A 146 10.92 -0.96 16.26
N MET A 147 9.69 -1.23 15.86
CA MET A 147 8.47 -0.72 16.51
C MET A 147 8.32 -1.25 17.94
N ARG A 148 8.72 -2.51 18.21
CA ARG A 148 8.73 -3.06 19.58
C ARG A 148 9.75 -2.37 20.48
N GLU A 149 10.96 -2.08 19.96
CA GLU A 149 11.99 -1.35 20.72
C GLU A 149 11.55 0.07 21.09
N GLN A 150 10.80 0.74 20.21
CA GLN A 150 10.32 2.11 20.45
C GLN A 150 8.97 2.17 21.20
N GLY A 151 8.31 1.02 21.42
CA GLY A 151 7.05 0.93 22.17
C GLY A 151 5.79 1.30 21.38
N GLY A 152 5.82 1.19 20.06
CA GLY A 152 4.63 1.44 19.23
C GLY A 152 4.91 1.60 17.74
N GLY A 153 3.85 1.60 16.97
CA GLY A 153 3.91 1.79 15.53
C GLY A 153 2.61 1.38 14.83
N VAL A 154 2.51 1.65 13.54
CA VAL A 154 1.35 1.29 12.73
C VAL A 154 1.77 0.60 11.45
N ILE A 155 1.12 -0.51 11.13
CA ILE A 155 1.30 -1.25 9.89
C ILE A 155 0.00 -1.19 9.09
N VAL A 156 0.07 -0.75 7.83
CA VAL A 156 -1.04 -0.74 6.88
C VAL A 156 -0.66 -1.61 5.69
N ASN A 157 -1.18 -2.82 5.64
CA ASN A 157 -0.98 -3.73 4.53
C ASN A 157 -2.04 -3.51 3.44
N VAL A 158 -1.66 -3.66 2.17
CA VAL A 158 -2.59 -3.58 1.05
C VAL A 158 -2.86 -4.98 0.50
N SER A 159 -4.08 -5.47 0.79
CA SER A 159 -4.64 -6.66 0.15
C SER A 159 -5.40 -6.27 -1.13
N SER A 160 -6.60 -6.77 -1.32
CA SER A 160 -7.48 -6.47 -2.44
C SER A 160 -8.91 -6.95 -2.14
N ALA A 161 -9.91 -6.27 -2.67
CA ALA A 161 -11.28 -6.80 -2.72
C ALA A 161 -11.36 -8.15 -3.46
N ALA A 162 -10.40 -8.46 -4.34
CA ALA A 162 -10.27 -9.76 -4.99
C ALA A 162 -10.08 -10.92 -4.01
N ALA A 163 -9.52 -10.68 -2.82
CA ALA A 163 -9.35 -11.70 -1.77
C ALA A 163 -10.70 -12.28 -1.31
N LEU A 164 -11.73 -11.44 -1.22
CA LEU A 164 -13.06 -11.80 -0.70
C LEU A 164 -14.11 -11.96 -1.81
N GLY A 165 -13.94 -11.25 -2.93
CA GLY A 165 -14.88 -11.24 -4.04
C GLY A 165 -14.54 -12.21 -5.18
N LYS A 166 -15.31 -12.12 -6.29
CA LYS A 166 -15.02 -12.84 -7.53
C LYS A 166 -13.76 -12.28 -8.18
N TYR A 167 -12.82 -13.16 -8.53
CA TYR A 167 -11.60 -12.83 -9.24
C TYR A 167 -11.21 -14.00 -10.16
N PRO A 168 -10.80 -13.77 -11.41
CA PRO A 168 -10.59 -14.86 -12.36
C PRO A 168 -9.31 -15.65 -12.14
N TYR A 169 -8.29 -15.08 -11.48
CA TYR A 169 -6.96 -15.68 -11.35
C TYR A 169 -6.73 -16.21 -9.94
N VAL A 170 -5.96 -17.32 -9.83
CA VAL A 170 -5.91 -18.11 -8.59
C VAL A 170 -4.90 -17.60 -7.59
N THR A 171 -3.66 -17.26 -8.02
CA THR A 171 -2.56 -17.01 -7.08
C THR A 171 -2.66 -15.63 -6.43
N TYR A 172 -3.04 -14.62 -7.19
CA TYR A 172 -3.26 -13.29 -6.63
C TYR A 172 -4.35 -13.32 -5.54
N LYS A 173 -5.49 -13.97 -5.84
CA LYS A 173 -6.56 -14.11 -4.86
C LYS A 173 -6.09 -14.79 -3.59
N ALA A 174 -5.38 -15.92 -3.72
CA ALA A 174 -4.86 -16.69 -2.59
C ALA A 174 -3.86 -15.88 -1.75
N THR A 175 -2.89 -15.21 -2.41
CA THR A 175 -1.88 -14.40 -1.71
C THR A 175 -2.49 -13.19 -1.01
N LYS A 176 -3.47 -12.51 -1.63
CA LYS A 176 -4.14 -11.36 -1.01
C LYS A 176 -5.07 -11.79 0.14
N ALA A 177 -5.69 -12.97 0.10
CA ALA A 177 -6.37 -13.57 1.25
C ALA A 177 -5.37 -13.90 2.39
N GLY A 178 -4.21 -14.43 2.04
CA GLY A 178 -3.13 -14.67 3.00
C GLY A 178 -2.64 -13.40 3.70
N VAL A 179 -2.57 -12.26 3.00
CA VAL A 179 -2.24 -10.95 3.61
C VAL A 179 -3.26 -10.54 4.66
N ILE A 180 -4.57 -10.80 4.44
CA ILE A 180 -5.62 -10.53 5.44
C ILE A 180 -5.36 -11.35 6.70
N ALA A 181 -5.30 -12.67 6.57
CA ALA A 181 -5.10 -13.58 7.70
C ALA A 181 -3.78 -13.29 8.46
N PHE A 182 -2.70 -12.97 7.70
CA PHE A 182 -1.43 -12.55 8.29
C PHE A 182 -1.57 -11.25 9.09
N THR A 183 -2.31 -10.26 8.57
CA THR A 183 -2.49 -8.96 9.23
C THR A 183 -3.27 -9.09 10.55
N GLU A 184 -4.30 -9.94 10.59
CA GLU A 184 -5.07 -10.24 11.80
C GLU A 184 -4.17 -10.86 12.88
N GLN A 185 -3.37 -11.86 12.52
CA GLN A 185 -2.44 -12.50 13.45
C GLN A 185 -1.32 -11.56 13.89
N LEU A 186 -0.82 -10.71 12.97
CA LEU A 186 0.19 -9.69 13.27
C LEU A 186 -0.34 -8.68 14.30
N ALA A 187 -1.58 -8.21 14.13
CA ALA A 187 -2.26 -7.31 15.04
C ALA A 187 -2.37 -7.91 16.45
N LEU A 188 -2.87 -9.15 16.54
CA LEU A 188 -3.03 -9.86 17.81
C LEU A 188 -1.70 -10.01 18.55
N GLN A 189 -0.65 -10.45 17.86
CA GLN A 189 0.66 -10.69 18.48
C GLN A 189 1.40 -9.43 18.92
N ASN A 190 1.08 -8.28 18.32
CA ASN A 190 1.84 -7.04 18.53
C ASN A 190 1.07 -5.94 19.28
N ALA A 191 -0.22 -6.14 19.56
CA ALA A 191 -1.01 -5.23 20.38
C ALA A 191 -0.37 -4.96 21.77
N PRO A 192 0.21 -5.96 22.48
CA PRO A 192 0.88 -5.70 23.76
C PRO A 192 2.09 -4.77 23.69
N TYR A 193 2.64 -4.55 22.48
CA TYR A 193 3.75 -3.64 22.22
C TYR A 193 3.30 -2.26 21.69
N GLY A 194 2.00 -1.95 21.75
CA GLY A 194 1.48 -0.70 21.21
C GLY A 194 1.48 -0.62 19.68
N ILE A 195 1.58 -1.76 18.96
CA ILE A 195 1.61 -1.79 17.50
C ILE A 195 0.22 -2.15 16.97
N ARG A 196 -0.32 -1.32 16.06
CA ARG A 196 -1.54 -1.62 15.32
C ARG A 196 -1.20 -2.13 13.92
N ALA A 197 -1.96 -3.11 13.44
CA ALA A 197 -1.83 -3.59 12.08
C ALA A 197 -3.22 -3.74 11.45
N ASN A 198 -3.43 -3.11 10.30
CA ASN A 198 -4.69 -3.15 9.56
C ASN A 198 -4.44 -3.42 8.08
N CYS A 199 -5.47 -3.86 7.39
CA CYS A 199 -5.43 -4.17 5.97
C CYS A 199 -6.40 -3.28 5.19
N ILE A 200 -5.98 -2.75 4.04
CA ILE A 200 -6.86 -2.09 3.07
C ILE A 200 -7.15 -3.05 1.93
N LEU A 201 -8.39 -3.10 1.49
CA LEU A 201 -8.85 -3.90 0.36
C LEU A 201 -9.32 -2.99 -0.77
N PRO A 202 -8.43 -2.49 -1.64
CA PRO A 202 -8.83 -1.71 -2.80
C PRO A 202 -9.71 -2.54 -3.75
N GLY A 203 -10.75 -1.90 -4.28
CA GLY A 203 -11.58 -2.46 -5.33
C GLY A 203 -11.02 -2.19 -6.72
N LEU A 204 -11.88 -1.70 -7.61
CA LEU A 204 -11.47 -1.27 -8.95
C LEU A 204 -10.96 0.18 -8.88
N ILE A 205 -9.64 0.31 -8.71
CA ILE A 205 -8.95 1.59 -8.66
C ILE A 205 -8.33 1.90 -10.03
N SER A 206 -8.48 3.13 -10.51
CA SER A 206 -7.88 3.60 -11.76
C SER A 206 -6.41 3.96 -11.52
N THR A 207 -5.54 2.95 -11.65
CA THR A 207 -4.08 3.09 -11.55
C THR A 207 -3.42 2.60 -12.83
N PRO A 208 -2.20 3.05 -13.16
CA PRO A 208 -1.47 2.57 -14.35
C PRO A 208 -1.40 1.04 -14.39
N MET A 209 -0.98 0.40 -13.31
CA MET A 209 -0.89 -1.06 -13.23
C MET A 209 -2.24 -1.76 -13.52
N ALA A 210 -3.36 -1.18 -13.09
CA ALA A 210 -4.66 -1.80 -13.26
C ALA A 210 -5.28 -1.58 -14.65
N VAL A 211 -4.96 -0.48 -15.31
CA VAL A 211 -5.54 -0.12 -16.61
C VAL A 211 -4.65 -0.57 -17.76
N GLU A 212 -3.36 -0.24 -17.74
CA GLU A 212 -2.43 -0.55 -18.85
C GLU A 212 -2.31 -2.05 -19.12
N ALA A 213 -2.18 -2.88 -18.06
CA ALA A 213 -2.11 -4.32 -18.22
C ALA A 213 -3.36 -4.91 -18.92
N ARG A 214 -4.53 -4.28 -18.74
CA ARG A 214 -5.78 -4.72 -19.37
C ARG A 214 -5.95 -4.22 -20.80
N ILE A 215 -5.52 -2.99 -21.06
CA ILE A 215 -5.44 -2.47 -22.43
C ILE A 215 -4.64 -3.44 -23.31
N GLN A 216 -3.48 -3.87 -22.82
CA GLN A 216 -2.61 -4.81 -23.53
C GLN A 216 -3.20 -6.23 -23.62
N ALA A 217 -3.67 -6.78 -22.49
CA ALA A 217 -4.16 -8.16 -22.43
C ALA A 217 -5.47 -8.37 -23.19
N TRP A 218 -6.34 -7.36 -23.26
CA TRP A 218 -7.66 -7.48 -23.87
C TRP A 218 -7.80 -6.77 -25.22
N ASN A 219 -6.74 -6.11 -25.68
CA ASN A 219 -6.73 -5.32 -26.93
C ASN A 219 -7.90 -4.31 -26.98
N GLN A 220 -8.14 -3.61 -25.87
CA GLN A 220 -9.21 -2.64 -25.68
C GLN A 220 -8.65 -1.22 -25.57
N THR A 221 -9.47 -0.20 -25.82
CA THR A 221 -9.09 1.18 -25.52
C THR A 221 -9.23 1.47 -24.02
N ARG A 222 -8.57 2.54 -23.56
CA ARG A 222 -8.66 3.00 -22.16
C ARG A 222 -10.11 3.30 -21.77
N GLU A 223 -10.87 3.92 -22.65
CA GLU A 223 -12.28 4.26 -22.45
C GLU A 223 -13.13 3.01 -22.28
N GLN A 224 -12.92 1.98 -23.11
CA GLN A 224 -13.62 0.70 -23.00
C GLN A 224 -13.31 -0.01 -21.68
N VAL A 225 -12.02 -0.11 -21.33
CA VAL A 225 -11.59 -0.69 -20.04
C VAL A 225 -12.20 0.08 -18.87
N SER A 226 -12.21 1.43 -18.94
CA SER A 226 -12.76 2.27 -17.88
C SER A 226 -14.27 2.13 -17.75
N ALA A 227 -15.01 2.11 -18.87
CA ALA A 227 -16.46 1.95 -18.87
C ALA A 227 -16.88 0.60 -18.27
N GLU A 228 -16.23 -0.50 -18.69
CA GLU A 228 -16.49 -1.84 -18.14
C GLU A 228 -16.19 -1.93 -16.64
N ARG A 229 -15.14 -1.26 -16.19
CA ARG A 229 -14.76 -1.25 -14.77
C ARG A 229 -15.73 -0.41 -13.94
N ASN A 230 -16.15 0.76 -14.44
CA ASN A 230 -17.13 1.63 -13.79
C ASN A 230 -18.47 0.90 -13.58
N ALA A 231 -18.95 0.18 -14.60
CA ALA A 231 -20.21 -0.57 -14.54
C ALA A 231 -20.22 -1.67 -13.46
N LYS A 232 -19.04 -2.14 -13.02
CA LYS A 232 -18.89 -3.17 -11.97
C LYS A 232 -18.86 -2.60 -10.55
N VAL A 233 -18.92 -1.28 -10.37
CA VAL A 233 -18.85 -0.61 -9.07
C VAL A 233 -20.21 0.00 -8.75
N PRO A 234 -20.85 -0.32 -7.61
CA PRO A 234 -22.15 0.26 -7.23
C PRO A 234 -22.18 1.78 -7.20
N LEU A 235 -21.09 2.46 -6.82
CA LEU A 235 -20.99 3.92 -6.90
C LEU A 235 -20.85 4.46 -8.35
N GLY A 236 -20.91 3.62 -9.38
CA GLY A 236 -20.90 4.01 -10.79
C GLY A 236 -19.54 4.50 -11.33
N ARG A 237 -18.49 4.49 -10.54
CA ARG A 237 -17.14 4.90 -10.92
C ARG A 237 -16.07 4.04 -10.26
N GLN A 238 -14.91 3.94 -10.90
CA GLN A 238 -13.71 3.44 -10.22
C GLN A 238 -13.28 4.39 -9.12
N GLY A 239 -12.63 3.85 -8.10
CA GLY A 239 -11.87 4.65 -7.15
C GLY A 239 -10.58 5.19 -7.77
N THR A 240 -9.98 6.16 -7.13
CA THR A 240 -8.68 6.74 -7.42
C THR A 240 -7.63 6.23 -6.43
N ALA A 241 -6.35 6.41 -6.75
CA ALA A 241 -5.27 6.15 -5.81
C ALA A 241 -5.39 7.01 -4.53
N TRP A 242 -5.99 8.19 -4.63
CA TRP A 242 -6.23 9.08 -3.49
C TRP A 242 -7.30 8.54 -2.53
N ASP A 243 -8.32 7.82 -3.03
CA ASP A 243 -9.31 7.15 -2.17
C ASP A 243 -8.60 6.11 -1.27
N VAL A 244 -7.65 5.35 -1.84
CA VAL A 244 -6.82 4.37 -1.11
C VAL A 244 -5.86 5.08 -0.14
N ALA A 245 -5.19 6.14 -0.59
CA ALA A 245 -4.24 6.92 0.22
C ALA A 245 -4.92 7.60 1.42
N ASN A 246 -6.15 8.09 1.27
CA ASN A 246 -6.92 8.68 2.37
C ASN A 246 -7.31 7.63 3.42
N ALA A 247 -7.69 6.43 3.01
CA ALA A 247 -7.94 5.31 3.92
C ALA A 247 -6.65 4.88 4.65
N ALA A 248 -5.51 4.83 3.93
CA ALA A 248 -4.22 4.54 4.53
C ALA A 248 -3.82 5.59 5.57
N LEU A 249 -4.02 6.88 5.27
CA LEU A 249 -3.77 7.97 6.20
C LEU A 249 -4.62 7.85 7.46
N PHE A 250 -5.92 7.60 7.32
CA PHE A 250 -6.80 7.41 8.47
C PHE A 250 -6.30 6.28 9.37
N LEU A 251 -6.01 5.10 8.81
CA LEU A 251 -5.52 3.95 9.57
C LEU A 251 -4.14 4.19 10.19
N ALA A 252 -3.29 5.00 9.56
CA ALA A 252 -1.96 5.35 10.05
C ALA A 252 -1.99 6.40 11.18
N SER A 253 -3.02 7.24 11.23
CA SER A 253 -3.15 8.34 12.19
C SER A 253 -3.67 7.91 13.56
N ASP A 254 -3.59 8.83 14.52
CA ASP A 254 -4.11 8.63 15.88
C ASP A 254 -5.65 8.60 15.93
N GLU A 255 -6.34 9.04 14.85
CA GLU A 255 -7.80 8.90 14.73
C GLU A 255 -8.25 7.42 14.73
N ALA A 256 -7.35 6.51 14.33
CA ALA A 256 -7.57 5.07 14.33
C ALA A 256 -6.90 4.34 15.51
N ASN A 257 -6.62 5.03 16.63
CA ASN A 257 -5.82 4.48 17.75
C ASN A 257 -6.46 3.25 18.42
N PHE A 258 -7.77 3.05 18.26
CA PHE A 258 -8.49 1.87 18.80
C PHE A 258 -8.92 0.89 17.70
N ILE A 259 -8.30 0.99 16.50
CA ILE A 259 -8.58 0.14 15.34
C ILE A 259 -7.34 -0.70 15.02
N THR A 260 -7.45 -2.02 15.19
CA THR A 260 -6.40 -2.98 14.82
C THR A 260 -7.02 -4.30 14.38
N GLY A 261 -6.37 -5.02 13.46
CA GLY A 261 -6.82 -6.31 12.93
C GLY A 261 -7.96 -6.24 11.92
N ILE A 262 -8.35 -5.05 11.44
CA ILE A 262 -9.46 -4.95 10.49
C ILE A 262 -9.00 -5.02 9.03
N SER A 263 -9.95 -5.39 8.18
CA SER A 263 -9.86 -5.32 6.71
C SER A 263 -10.84 -4.27 6.19
N LEU A 264 -10.32 -3.10 5.81
CA LEU A 264 -11.10 -1.97 5.33
C LEU A 264 -11.26 -2.01 3.81
N ALA A 265 -12.46 -2.27 3.32
CA ALA A 265 -12.76 -2.21 1.90
C ALA A 265 -12.82 -0.75 1.40
N VAL A 266 -12.08 -0.45 0.32
CA VAL A 266 -12.12 0.82 -0.42
C VAL A 266 -12.47 0.47 -1.86
N ASP A 267 -13.74 0.15 -2.10
CA ASP A 267 -14.17 -0.56 -3.30
C ASP A 267 -15.45 -0.03 -3.96
N GLY A 268 -16.02 1.05 -3.43
CA GLY A 268 -17.26 1.62 -3.93
C GLY A 268 -18.48 0.69 -3.80
N GLY A 269 -18.44 -0.22 -2.85
CA GLY A 269 -19.52 -1.20 -2.59
C GLY A 269 -19.42 -2.48 -3.40
N ARG A 270 -18.33 -2.70 -4.14
CA ARG A 270 -18.20 -3.86 -5.04
C ARG A 270 -18.33 -5.20 -4.34
N LEU A 271 -17.85 -5.33 -3.11
CA LEU A 271 -17.97 -6.56 -2.33
C LEU A 271 -19.40 -6.87 -1.88
N LEU A 272 -20.32 -5.91 -1.94
CA LEU A 272 -21.73 -6.12 -1.62
C LEU A 272 -22.47 -6.83 -2.76
N ASN A 273 -22.00 -6.67 -4.01
CA ASN A 273 -22.52 -7.38 -5.17
C ASN A 273 -21.94 -8.81 -5.22
N ARG A 274 -22.43 -9.67 -4.33
CA ARG A 274 -22.00 -11.08 -4.24
C ARG A 274 -22.74 -12.00 -5.23
N ILE A 275 -23.53 -11.46 -6.15
CA ILE A 275 -24.31 -12.21 -7.16
C ILE A 275 -23.51 -12.35 -8.43
#